data_094120409348f0957e6c289372dc4a4f
#
_entry.id   094120409348f0957e6c289372dc4a4f
#
_cell.length_a   1.000
_cell.length_b   1.000
_cell.length_c   1.000
_cell.angle_alpha   90.00
_cell.angle_beta   90.00
_cell.angle_gamma   90.00
#
_symmetry.space_group_name_H-M   'P 1'
#
loop_
_entity.id
_entity.type
_entity.pdbx_description
1 polymer ?
#
loop_
_entity_poly.entity_id
_entity_poly.type
_entity_poly.pdbx_seq_one_letter_code
_entity_poly.pdbx_strand_id
1 'polypeptide(L)'
;MIKLDFLTWKNNHSSNPHVVFNGDNMDVLKKLHAMYDKQVSCIYIDPPYNNGEKYTYYSDALSHENWLKQMKTVLTELKEFLKEDGSIWISIDDGEMHYLKVLCDSVFGRKSFVATVIWQQRNTRENRKAFSNNHEYILVYSPDPELFKKRRNLLPVTEDVLARYQNPDNDPRGPWQSVTVNVQAGHAVASQFYEIVAPNGKVHTPPNGRCWIYNQDRMEQEIAKGNIWFGSDGNGVPRAKKFLKDRAPGVVPETLWLSSFVGTNKDAKTHLQALKIYNKDIFDTPKPETLIGQIIEISTNENELVMDAFLGSGTTISAAHKLNRKYIGIESEPQTCEYVMQRMEQVVAGETGGISKKVNWAGGGEVQFVI
;
A
#
# COMPACT_ATOMS: atom_id res chain seq x y z
N MET A 1 -21.88 11.81 -15.27
CA MET A 1 -21.49 10.51 -15.88
C MET A 1 -21.73 10.58 -17.38
N ILE A 2 -20.73 10.24 -18.20
CA ILE A 2 -20.83 10.27 -19.66
C ILE A 2 -20.66 8.84 -20.17
N LYS A 3 -21.63 8.36 -20.97
CA LYS A 3 -21.54 7.07 -21.70
C LYS A 3 -21.07 7.32 -23.11
N LEU A 4 -20.05 6.60 -23.56
CA LEU A 4 -19.41 6.74 -24.88
C LEU A 4 -19.17 5.36 -25.49
N ASP A 5 -19.12 5.28 -26.82
CA ASP A 5 -18.47 4.17 -27.50
C ASP A 5 -16.94 4.38 -27.52
N PHE A 6 -16.19 3.30 -27.79
CA PHE A 6 -14.73 3.35 -27.76
C PHE A 6 -14.12 4.35 -28.75
N LEU A 7 -14.68 4.46 -29.95
CA LEU A 7 -14.15 5.38 -30.99
C LEU A 7 -14.38 6.82 -30.61
N THR A 8 -15.57 7.15 -30.10
CA THR A 8 -15.91 8.48 -29.61
C THR A 8 -15.02 8.86 -28.43
N TRP A 9 -14.84 7.95 -27.47
CA TRP A 9 -13.93 8.17 -26.35
C TRP A 9 -12.49 8.40 -26.83
N LYS A 10 -11.96 7.54 -27.71
CA LYS A 10 -10.62 7.65 -28.26
C LYS A 10 -10.37 8.98 -28.98
N ASN A 11 -11.32 9.41 -29.79
CA ASN A 11 -11.22 10.65 -30.56
C ASN A 11 -11.32 11.93 -29.69
N ASN A 12 -12.04 11.87 -28.59
CA ASN A 12 -12.20 12.94 -27.63
C ASN A 12 -11.27 12.80 -26.41
N HIS A 13 -10.28 11.89 -26.51
CA HIS A 13 -9.40 11.54 -25.42
C HIS A 13 -8.72 12.78 -24.83
N SER A 14 -9.08 13.08 -23.59
CA SER A 14 -8.40 14.09 -22.79
C SER A 14 -7.12 13.50 -22.17
N SER A 15 -6.12 14.32 -21.91
CA SER A 15 -4.93 13.93 -21.16
C SER A 15 -5.22 13.48 -19.72
N ASN A 16 -6.50 13.41 -19.32
CA ASN A 16 -6.95 13.12 -17.97
C ASN A 16 -7.99 12.00 -17.95
N PRO A 17 -7.58 10.72 -18.08
CA PRO A 17 -8.52 9.62 -18.09
C PRO A 17 -9.11 9.38 -16.69
N HIS A 18 -10.42 9.53 -16.57
CA HIS A 18 -11.23 9.00 -15.47
C HIS A 18 -12.27 8.12 -16.14
N VAL A 19 -11.89 6.90 -16.50
CA VAL A 19 -12.66 6.06 -17.41
C VAL A 19 -12.86 4.64 -16.90
N VAL A 20 -14.05 4.10 -17.17
CA VAL A 20 -14.40 2.71 -16.94
C VAL A 20 -14.80 2.10 -18.28
N PHE A 21 -14.21 0.97 -18.64
CA PHE A 21 -14.55 0.18 -19.80
C PHE A 21 -15.40 -1.02 -19.39
N ASN A 22 -16.55 -1.19 -20.04
CA ASN A 22 -17.31 -2.43 -19.98
C ASN A 22 -16.89 -3.36 -21.11
N GLY A 23 -16.20 -4.44 -20.77
CA GLY A 23 -15.73 -5.43 -21.74
C GLY A 23 -14.72 -6.39 -21.15
N ASP A 24 -14.40 -7.43 -21.91
CA ASP A 24 -13.34 -8.38 -21.56
C ASP A 24 -12.02 -7.64 -21.35
N ASN A 25 -11.31 -7.95 -20.27
CA ASN A 25 -10.11 -7.24 -19.89
C ASN A 25 -8.99 -7.36 -20.93
N MET A 26 -8.85 -8.55 -21.57
CA MET A 26 -7.83 -8.75 -22.60
C MET A 26 -8.11 -7.94 -23.87
N ASP A 27 -9.39 -7.86 -24.27
CA ASP A 27 -9.78 -7.10 -25.45
C ASP A 27 -9.61 -5.60 -25.24
N VAL A 28 -9.93 -5.11 -24.03
CA VAL A 28 -9.75 -3.70 -23.66
C VAL A 28 -8.28 -3.36 -23.53
N LEU A 29 -7.48 -4.16 -22.79
CA LEU A 29 -6.05 -3.93 -22.61
C LEU A 29 -5.33 -3.81 -23.95
N LYS A 30 -5.56 -4.70 -24.90
CA LYS A 30 -4.97 -4.64 -26.25
C LYS A 30 -5.26 -3.33 -26.98
N LYS A 31 -6.46 -2.76 -26.79
CA LYS A 31 -6.82 -1.47 -27.41
C LYS A 31 -6.13 -0.28 -26.73
N LEU A 32 -5.73 -0.42 -25.47
CA LEU A 32 -5.14 0.64 -24.66
C LEU A 32 -3.62 0.79 -24.81
N HIS A 33 -2.89 -0.21 -25.31
CA HIS A 33 -1.43 -0.21 -25.45
C HIS A 33 -0.90 1.03 -26.15
N ALA A 34 -1.46 1.39 -27.29
CA ALA A 34 -1.00 2.55 -28.05
C ALA A 34 -1.09 3.89 -27.31
N MET A 35 -1.82 3.94 -26.21
CA MET A 35 -2.09 5.17 -25.45
C MET A 35 -1.45 5.18 -24.06
N TYR A 36 -1.27 4.02 -23.42
CA TYR A 36 -0.92 3.96 -22.01
C TYR A 36 0.27 3.07 -21.65
N ASP A 37 0.97 2.49 -22.63
CA ASP A 37 2.20 1.73 -22.36
C ASP A 37 3.20 2.55 -21.56
N LYS A 38 3.74 1.94 -20.50
CA LYS A 38 4.72 2.57 -19.59
C LYS A 38 4.24 3.87 -18.93
N GLN A 39 2.91 4.05 -18.74
CA GLN A 39 2.36 5.27 -18.15
C GLN A 39 1.64 5.04 -16.81
N VAL A 40 1.36 3.79 -16.44
CA VAL A 40 0.63 3.47 -15.22
C VAL A 40 1.58 3.43 -14.03
N SER A 41 1.28 4.23 -13.01
CA SER A 41 2.08 4.29 -11.77
C SER A 41 1.70 3.21 -10.77
N CYS A 42 0.42 2.83 -10.72
CA CYS A 42 -0.09 1.79 -9.84
C CYS A 42 -1.12 0.93 -10.58
N ILE A 43 -0.91 -0.37 -10.59
CA ILE A 43 -1.92 -1.34 -10.97
C ILE A 43 -2.35 -2.06 -9.69
N TYR A 44 -3.64 -2.10 -9.41
CA TYR A 44 -4.22 -2.99 -8.41
C TYR A 44 -5.18 -3.93 -9.09
N ILE A 45 -5.13 -5.20 -8.74
CA ILE A 45 -6.11 -6.20 -9.19
C ILE A 45 -6.53 -7.13 -8.06
N ASP A 46 -7.81 -7.48 -8.10
CA ASP A 46 -8.47 -8.46 -7.24
C ASP A 46 -9.07 -9.56 -8.13
N PRO A 47 -8.23 -10.46 -8.70
CA PRO A 47 -8.70 -11.47 -9.64
C PRO A 47 -9.53 -12.55 -8.93
N PRO A 48 -10.31 -13.39 -9.64
CA PRO A 48 -10.91 -14.57 -9.04
C PRO A 48 -9.86 -15.44 -8.35
N TYR A 49 -10.12 -15.87 -7.09
CA TYR A 49 -9.14 -16.59 -6.26
C TYR A 49 -9.07 -18.09 -6.52
N ASN A 50 -9.96 -18.61 -7.37
CA ASN A 50 -10.08 -20.03 -7.70
C ASN A 50 -10.30 -20.91 -6.45
N ASN A 51 -11.02 -20.41 -5.46
CA ASN A 51 -11.27 -21.09 -4.18
C ASN A 51 -12.53 -21.96 -4.18
N GLY A 52 -13.23 -22.07 -5.33
CA GLY A 52 -14.43 -22.85 -5.51
C GLY A 52 -15.70 -22.22 -4.90
N GLU A 53 -15.63 -20.98 -4.44
CA GLU A 53 -16.81 -20.24 -3.98
C GLU A 53 -17.71 -19.91 -5.20
N LYS A 54 -19.02 -19.97 -4.96
CA LYS A 54 -20.01 -19.61 -5.99
C LYS A 54 -20.35 -18.14 -5.87
N TYR A 55 -19.93 -17.36 -6.83
CA TYR A 55 -20.32 -15.97 -6.97
C TYR A 55 -21.46 -15.82 -7.97
N THR A 56 -22.30 -14.81 -7.78
CA THR A 56 -23.53 -14.63 -8.58
C THR A 56 -23.24 -14.36 -10.06
N TYR A 57 -22.10 -13.74 -10.39
CA TYR A 57 -21.80 -13.22 -11.72
C TYR A 57 -20.59 -13.85 -12.40
N TYR A 58 -19.76 -14.62 -11.72
CA TYR A 58 -18.63 -15.33 -12.32
C TYR A 58 -18.37 -16.68 -11.65
N SER A 59 -17.77 -17.61 -12.41
CA SER A 59 -17.38 -18.92 -11.88
C SER A 59 -15.96 -18.85 -11.35
N ASP A 60 -15.78 -19.11 -10.06
CA ASP A 60 -14.47 -19.18 -9.39
C ASP A 60 -13.96 -20.63 -9.27
N ALA A 61 -14.39 -21.49 -10.17
CA ALA A 61 -14.08 -22.93 -10.17
C ALA A 61 -13.45 -23.36 -11.50
N LEU A 62 -12.31 -22.75 -11.84
CA LEU A 62 -11.48 -23.21 -12.94
C LEU A 62 -10.56 -24.33 -12.48
N SER A 63 -10.09 -25.18 -13.42
CA SER A 63 -8.93 -26.00 -13.07
C SER A 63 -7.74 -25.11 -12.78
N HIS A 64 -6.91 -25.50 -11.82
CA HIS A 64 -5.68 -24.78 -11.44
C HIS A 64 -4.84 -24.37 -12.67
N GLU A 65 -4.66 -25.29 -13.62
CA GLU A 65 -3.88 -25.03 -14.85
C GLU A 65 -4.50 -23.92 -15.72
N ASN A 66 -5.84 -23.95 -15.89
CA ASN A 66 -6.55 -22.94 -16.68
C ASN A 66 -6.52 -21.57 -16.00
N TRP A 67 -6.67 -21.53 -14.68
CA TRP A 67 -6.55 -20.30 -13.90
C TRP A 67 -5.15 -19.67 -14.05
N LEU A 68 -4.09 -20.47 -13.88
CA LEU A 68 -2.71 -20.00 -14.07
C LEU A 68 -2.48 -19.49 -15.50
N LYS A 69 -3.04 -20.16 -16.52
CA LYS A 69 -2.92 -19.73 -17.92
C LYS A 69 -3.60 -18.38 -18.16
N GLN A 70 -4.80 -18.17 -17.62
CA GLN A 70 -5.50 -16.88 -17.68
C GLN A 70 -4.70 -15.80 -16.98
N MET A 71 -4.29 -16.04 -15.74
CA MET A 71 -3.50 -15.08 -14.98
C MET A 71 -2.19 -14.71 -15.67
N LYS A 72 -1.49 -15.71 -16.26
CA LYS A 72 -0.28 -15.44 -17.03
C LYS A 72 -0.54 -14.45 -18.17
N THR A 73 -1.62 -14.68 -18.92
CA THR A 73 -1.97 -13.84 -20.06
C THR A 73 -2.24 -12.40 -19.63
N VAL A 74 -3.11 -12.21 -18.64
CA VAL A 74 -3.46 -10.87 -18.15
C VAL A 74 -2.26 -10.15 -17.51
N LEU A 75 -1.48 -10.86 -16.68
CA LEU A 75 -0.30 -10.27 -16.03
C LEU A 75 0.79 -9.86 -17.03
N THR A 76 0.91 -10.61 -18.14
CA THR A 76 1.86 -10.27 -19.22
C THR A 76 1.47 -8.95 -19.89
N GLU A 77 0.17 -8.76 -20.17
CA GLU A 77 -0.34 -7.50 -20.73
C GLU A 77 -0.19 -6.34 -19.73
N LEU A 78 -0.63 -6.54 -18.47
CA LEU A 78 -0.57 -5.51 -17.45
C LEU A 78 0.86 -5.00 -17.18
N LYS A 79 1.85 -5.88 -17.29
CA LYS A 79 3.26 -5.51 -17.15
C LYS A 79 3.67 -4.40 -18.11
N GLU A 80 3.17 -4.42 -19.35
CA GLU A 80 3.56 -3.44 -20.38
C GLU A 80 3.07 -2.03 -20.08
N PHE A 81 2.01 -1.87 -19.29
CA PHE A 81 1.49 -0.57 -18.88
C PHE A 81 2.29 0.10 -17.76
N LEU A 82 3.04 -0.67 -16.96
CA LEU A 82 3.75 -0.14 -15.81
C LEU A 82 4.89 0.80 -16.21
N LYS A 83 4.95 1.96 -15.55
CA LYS A 83 6.17 2.77 -15.50
C LYS A 83 7.32 1.96 -14.89
N GLU A 84 8.55 2.33 -15.19
CA GLU A 84 9.74 1.70 -14.64
C GLU A 84 9.76 1.76 -13.10
N ASP A 85 9.30 2.86 -12.52
CA ASP A 85 9.15 3.11 -11.08
C ASP A 85 7.74 2.79 -10.53
N GLY A 86 6.85 2.25 -11.38
CA GLY A 86 5.49 1.86 -11.02
C GLY A 86 5.44 0.55 -10.24
N SER A 87 4.25 0.17 -9.80
CA SER A 87 4.03 -1.08 -9.07
C SER A 87 2.69 -1.73 -9.40
N ILE A 88 2.67 -3.07 -9.35
CA ILE A 88 1.44 -3.87 -9.39
C ILE A 88 1.22 -4.56 -8.05
N TRP A 89 -0.03 -4.54 -7.59
CA TRP A 89 -0.52 -5.09 -6.34
C TRP A 89 -1.63 -6.09 -6.63
N ILE A 90 -1.46 -7.34 -6.21
CA ILE A 90 -2.34 -8.45 -6.59
C ILE A 90 -2.85 -9.12 -5.33
N SER A 91 -4.16 -8.99 -5.06
CA SER A 91 -4.81 -9.68 -3.95
C SER A 91 -5.01 -11.15 -4.27
N ILE A 92 -4.84 -12.01 -3.26
CA ILE A 92 -5.04 -13.46 -3.36
C ILE A 92 -5.19 -14.09 -1.96
N ASP A 93 -5.88 -15.22 -1.86
CA ASP A 93 -5.94 -16.05 -0.66
C ASP A 93 -4.92 -17.21 -0.67
N ASP A 94 -4.96 -18.05 0.37
CA ASP A 94 -4.05 -19.20 0.53
C ASP A 94 -4.15 -20.22 -0.61
N GLY A 95 -5.29 -20.30 -1.31
CA GLY A 95 -5.55 -21.34 -2.31
C GLY A 95 -4.56 -21.31 -3.46
N GLU A 96 -4.34 -20.15 -4.04
CA GLU A 96 -3.46 -19.97 -5.19
C GLU A 96 -2.24 -19.08 -4.95
N MET A 97 -2.05 -18.53 -3.74
CA MET A 97 -0.99 -17.56 -3.41
C MET A 97 0.41 -18.03 -3.85
N HIS A 98 0.77 -19.25 -3.51
CA HIS A 98 2.13 -19.75 -3.77
C HIS A 98 2.39 -19.95 -5.27
N TYR A 99 1.40 -20.44 -5.99
CA TYR A 99 1.47 -20.64 -7.44
C TYR A 99 1.45 -19.31 -8.19
N LEU A 100 0.62 -18.38 -7.75
CA LEU A 100 0.59 -17.02 -8.29
C LEU A 100 1.93 -16.31 -8.09
N LYS A 101 2.57 -16.49 -6.92
CA LYS A 101 3.91 -15.94 -6.66
C LYS A 101 4.95 -16.46 -7.64
N VAL A 102 4.97 -17.77 -7.89
CA VAL A 102 5.87 -18.38 -8.89
C VAL A 102 5.56 -17.90 -10.30
N LEU A 103 4.29 -17.78 -10.64
CA LEU A 103 3.86 -17.24 -11.93
C LEU A 103 4.32 -15.78 -12.11
N CYS A 104 4.11 -14.93 -11.11
CA CYS A 104 4.56 -13.54 -11.13
C CYS A 104 6.09 -13.44 -11.29
N ASP A 105 6.86 -14.30 -10.62
CA ASP A 105 8.31 -14.39 -10.80
C ASP A 105 8.69 -14.71 -12.25
N SER A 106 7.89 -15.52 -12.94
CA SER A 106 8.12 -15.86 -14.36
C SER A 106 7.76 -14.71 -15.30
N VAL A 107 6.73 -13.92 -15.00
CA VAL A 107 6.23 -12.82 -15.82
C VAL A 107 7.05 -11.55 -15.61
N PHE A 108 7.19 -11.11 -14.37
CA PHE A 108 7.85 -9.85 -14.01
C PHE A 108 9.36 -10.00 -13.85
N GLY A 109 9.83 -11.20 -13.54
CA GLY A 109 11.18 -11.49 -13.09
C GLY A 109 11.29 -11.52 -11.57
N ARG A 110 12.07 -12.47 -11.05
CA ARG A 110 12.23 -12.65 -9.60
C ARG A 110 12.80 -11.42 -8.88
N LYS A 111 13.64 -10.64 -9.57
CA LYS A 111 14.25 -9.41 -9.04
C LYS A 111 13.26 -8.26 -8.92
N SER A 112 12.14 -8.33 -9.61
CA SER A 112 11.07 -7.34 -9.59
C SER A 112 10.13 -7.49 -8.39
N PHE A 113 10.30 -8.53 -7.58
CA PHE A 113 9.52 -8.74 -6.37
C PHE A 113 9.88 -7.69 -5.31
N VAL A 114 8.85 -7.01 -4.78
CA VAL A 114 8.99 -5.99 -3.75
C VAL A 114 8.65 -6.53 -2.39
N ALA A 115 7.42 -7.06 -2.23
CA ALA A 115 6.94 -7.56 -0.94
C ALA A 115 5.73 -8.49 -1.08
N THR A 116 5.46 -9.27 -0.05
CA THR A 116 4.15 -9.85 0.23
C THR A 116 3.57 -9.12 1.42
N VAL A 117 2.43 -8.46 1.23
CA VAL A 117 1.67 -7.84 2.32
C VAL A 117 0.64 -8.83 2.82
N ILE A 118 0.52 -8.94 4.14
CA ILE A 118 -0.48 -9.73 4.83
C ILE A 118 -1.55 -8.77 5.34
N TRP A 119 -2.77 -8.87 4.81
CA TRP A 119 -3.89 -8.06 5.22
C TRP A 119 -4.82 -8.84 6.13
N GLN A 120 -5.05 -8.35 7.34
CA GLN A 120 -6.05 -8.89 8.26
C GLN A 120 -7.44 -8.48 7.78
N GLN A 121 -8.08 -9.35 6.97
CA GLN A 121 -9.36 -9.07 6.33
C GLN A 121 -10.58 -9.25 7.25
N ARG A 122 -10.41 -9.92 8.41
CA ARG A 122 -11.48 -10.14 9.39
C ARG A 122 -10.93 -10.27 10.82
N ASN A 123 -11.76 -9.87 11.80
CA ASN A 123 -11.44 -9.94 13.24
C ASN A 123 -12.09 -11.10 13.97
N THR A 124 -13.11 -11.71 13.38
CA THR A 124 -13.87 -12.80 14.01
C THR A 124 -13.21 -14.14 13.72
N ARG A 125 -13.25 -15.04 14.72
CA ARG A 125 -12.76 -16.41 14.57
C ARG A 125 -13.87 -17.31 14.04
N GLU A 126 -13.50 -18.27 13.19
CA GLU A 126 -14.36 -19.33 12.72
C GLU A 126 -14.03 -20.63 13.46
N ASN A 127 -14.88 -21.03 14.38
CA ASN A 127 -14.62 -22.17 15.27
C ASN A 127 -14.83 -23.54 14.61
N ARG A 128 -15.34 -23.59 13.36
CA ARG A 128 -15.61 -24.83 12.63
C ARG A 128 -14.42 -25.32 11.80
N LYS A 129 -13.38 -24.50 11.63
CA LYS A 129 -12.16 -24.83 10.90
C LYS A 129 -11.01 -25.15 11.85
N ALA A 130 -10.04 -25.92 11.40
CA ALA A 130 -8.82 -26.22 12.17
C ALA A 130 -8.06 -24.92 12.51
N PHE A 131 -7.98 -24.00 11.58
CA PHE A 131 -7.50 -22.63 11.77
C PHE A 131 -8.51 -21.64 11.21
N SER A 132 -8.75 -20.55 11.93
CA SER A 132 -9.55 -19.45 11.42
C SER A 132 -8.74 -18.65 10.41
N ASN A 133 -9.17 -18.64 9.16
CA ASN A 133 -8.52 -17.85 8.10
C ASN A 133 -8.92 -16.39 8.24
N ASN A 134 -8.01 -15.54 8.72
CA ASN A 134 -8.27 -14.15 9.08
C ASN A 134 -7.55 -13.15 8.18
N HIS A 135 -6.76 -13.61 7.23
CA HIS A 135 -5.96 -12.76 6.37
C HIS A 135 -6.03 -13.18 4.90
N GLU A 136 -5.66 -12.27 4.06
CA GLU A 136 -5.36 -12.45 2.64
C GLU A 136 -3.97 -11.90 2.36
N TYR A 137 -3.45 -12.19 1.18
CA TYR A 137 -2.15 -11.71 0.73
C TYR A 137 -2.31 -10.67 -0.37
N ILE A 138 -1.35 -9.75 -0.44
CA ILE A 138 -1.21 -8.85 -1.59
C ILE A 138 0.24 -8.98 -2.06
N LEU A 139 0.45 -9.53 -3.25
CA LEU A 139 1.76 -9.62 -3.88
C LEU A 139 2.10 -8.29 -4.55
N VAL A 140 3.30 -7.79 -4.30
CA VAL A 140 3.77 -6.50 -4.83
C VAL A 140 4.99 -6.70 -5.71
N TYR A 141 4.90 -6.22 -6.95
CA TYR A 141 5.99 -6.22 -7.93
C TYR A 141 6.19 -4.82 -8.51
N SER A 142 7.42 -4.53 -8.93
CA SER A 142 7.78 -3.33 -9.67
C SER A 142 8.79 -3.69 -10.76
N PRO A 143 8.74 -3.08 -11.95
CA PRO A 143 9.80 -3.27 -12.95
C PRO A 143 11.20 -3.00 -12.38
N ASP A 144 11.38 -1.92 -11.62
CA ASP A 144 12.59 -1.61 -10.85
C ASP A 144 12.26 -1.31 -9.38
N PRO A 145 12.45 -2.29 -8.45
CA PRO A 145 12.18 -2.10 -7.02
C PRO A 145 13.01 -1.00 -6.34
N GLU A 146 14.21 -0.71 -6.82
CA GLU A 146 15.03 0.37 -6.25
C GLU A 146 14.53 1.75 -6.67
N LEU A 147 14.03 1.91 -7.90
CA LEU A 147 13.35 3.13 -8.33
C LEU A 147 12.03 3.30 -7.59
N PHE A 148 11.21 2.25 -7.49
CA PHE A 148 9.97 2.27 -6.70
C PHE A 148 10.24 2.67 -5.25
N LYS A 149 11.25 2.08 -4.60
CA LYS A 149 11.64 2.40 -3.22
C LYS A 149 12.02 3.88 -3.03
N LYS A 150 12.67 4.49 -4.02
CA LYS A 150 13.02 5.92 -3.98
C LYS A 150 11.80 6.81 -4.16
N ARG A 151 10.87 6.38 -5.02
CA ARG A 151 9.71 7.16 -5.42
C ARG A 151 8.52 6.99 -4.48
N ARG A 152 8.32 5.79 -3.92
CA ARG A 152 7.15 5.51 -3.09
C ARG A 152 6.98 6.53 -1.97
N ASN A 153 5.74 6.83 -1.65
CA ASN A 153 5.44 7.69 -0.53
C ASN A 153 5.64 6.97 0.81
N LEU A 154 5.99 7.74 1.82
CA LEU A 154 5.98 7.30 3.21
C LEU A 154 4.56 7.46 3.78
N LEU A 155 4.17 6.58 4.69
CA LEU A 155 2.92 6.72 5.41
C LEU A 155 3.02 7.80 6.48
N PRO A 156 1.91 8.46 6.88
CA PRO A 156 1.90 9.40 7.96
C PRO A 156 2.45 8.82 9.27
N VAL A 157 3.08 9.66 10.05
CA VAL A 157 3.57 9.28 11.37
C VAL A 157 2.40 9.08 12.31
N THR A 158 2.35 7.95 13.00
CA THR A 158 1.30 7.66 14.00
C THR A 158 1.59 8.38 15.32
N GLU A 159 0.56 8.62 16.12
CA GLU A 159 0.67 9.20 17.46
C GLU A 159 1.60 8.39 18.37
N ASP A 160 1.56 7.07 18.30
CA ASP A 160 2.45 6.16 19.04
C ASP A 160 3.93 6.38 18.73
N VAL A 161 4.24 6.73 17.49
CA VAL A 161 5.61 7.07 17.08
C VAL A 161 5.99 8.44 17.60
N LEU A 162 5.08 9.41 17.52
CA LEU A 162 5.32 10.77 18.06
C LEU A 162 5.46 10.77 19.57
N ALA A 163 4.72 9.95 20.29
CA ALA A 163 4.79 9.81 21.75
C ALA A 163 6.16 9.34 22.27
N ARG A 164 6.99 8.73 21.41
CA ARG A 164 8.36 8.33 21.75
C ARG A 164 9.33 9.51 21.81
N TYR A 165 8.94 10.66 21.28
CA TYR A 165 9.75 11.88 21.27
C TYR A 165 9.34 12.75 22.45
N GLN A 166 10.26 12.91 23.40
CA GLN A 166 10.08 13.68 24.63
C GLN A 166 11.22 14.68 24.76
N ASN A 167 11.11 15.62 25.69
CA ASN A 167 12.17 16.60 25.97
C ASN A 167 12.45 16.69 27.48
N PRO A 168 12.99 15.60 28.08
CA PRO A 168 13.18 15.54 29.55
C PRO A 168 14.26 16.47 30.10
N ASP A 169 15.13 16.97 29.25
CA ASP A 169 16.24 17.87 29.59
C ASP A 169 16.04 19.31 29.09
N ASN A 170 14.85 19.64 28.59
CA ASN A 170 14.52 20.94 28.01
C ASN A 170 15.50 21.37 26.90
N ASP A 171 15.97 20.42 26.07
CA ASP A 171 16.87 20.72 24.97
C ASP A 171 16.24 21.77 24.03
N PRO A 172 16.90 22.89 23.72
CA PRO A 172 16.32 23.94 22.87
C PRO A 172 16.05 23.51 21.42
N ARG A 173 16.62 22.42 21.01
CA ARG A 173 16.36 21.81 19.68
C ARG A 173 15.00 21.10 19.57
N GLY A 174 14.32 20.89 20.70
CA GLY A 174 13.00 20.30 20.79
C GLY A 174 12.98 18.82 21.19
N PRO A 175 11.84 18.12 21.04
CA PRO A 175 11.67 16.74 21.45
C PRO A 175 12.60 15.78 20.70
N TRP A 176 13.08 14.74 21.38
CA TRP A 176 13.98 13.74 20.86
C TRP A 176 13.65 12.33 21.36
N GLN A 177 14.05 11.32 20.61
CA GLN A 177 13.97 9.91 20.98
C GLN A 177 15.36 9.40 21.41
N SER A 178 15.40 8.67 22.52
CA SER A 178 16.60 8.01 23.03
C SER A 178 16.91 6.74 22.24
N VAL A 179 18.10 6.66 21.65
CA VAL A 179 18.56 5.45 20.93
C VAL A 179 19.91 4.96 21.47
N THR A 180 20.18 3.66 21.36
CA THR A 180 21.44 3.06 21.81
C THR A 180 22.61 3.56 20.99
N VAL A 181 23.77 3.75 21.61
CA VAL A 181 25.05 4.09 20.95
C VAL A 181 26.01 2.89 20.91
N ASN A 182 25.50 1.67 21.05
CA ASN A 182 26.27 0.45 20.90
C ASN A 182 25.62 -0.52 19.93
N VAL A 183 26.44 -1.30 19.22
CA VAL A 183 26.03 -2.29 18.22
C VAL A 183 26.74 -3.61 18.47
N GLN A 184 26.33 -4.68 17.82
CA GLN A 184 27.04 -5.96 17.88
C GLN A 184 28.45 -5.83 17.29
N ALA A 185 29.44 -6.44 17.95
CA ALA A 185 30.86 -6.29 17.63
C ALA A 185 31.36 -7.14 16.44
N GLY A 186 30.48 -7.75 15.65
CA GLY A 186 30.88 -8.71 14.58
C GLY A 186 31.88 -8.17 13.54
N HIS A 187 31.93 -6.85 13.32
CA HIS A 187 32.88 -6.16 12.43
C HIS A 187 33.52 -4.94 13.12
N ALA A 188 33.62 -4.98 14.44
CA ALA A 188 34.16 -3.88 15.21
C ALA A 188 35.68 -3.73 15.05
N VAL A 189 36.16 -2.49 15.09
CA VAL A 189 37.58 -2.16 15.13
C VAL A 189 38.00 -1.74 16.55
N ALA A 190 39.28 -1.87 16.89
CA ALA A 190 39.78 -1.58 18.24
C ALA A 190 39.38 -0.17 18.77
N SER A 191 39.29 0.83 17.90
CA SER A 191 38.90 2.19 18.26
C SER A 191 37.46 2.37 18.74
N GLN A 192 36.63 1.31 18.70
CA GLN A 192 35.25 1.29 19.17
C GLN A 192 35.10 0.68 20.59
N PHE A 193 36.21 0.29 21.23
CA PHE A 193 36.25 -0.27 22.57
C PHE A 193 37.06 0.69 23.48
N TYR A 194 36.34 1.52 24.19
CA TYR A 194 36.95 2.50 25.13
C TYR A 194 35.96 2.81 26.26
N GLU A 195 36.47 3.43 27.31
CA GLU A 195 35.68 3.91 28.46
C GLU A 195 35.07 5.27 28.15
N ILE A 196 33.81 5.46 28.53
CA ILE A 196 33.14 6.77 28.52
C ILE A 196 32.87 7.16 29.95
N VAL A 197 33.37 8.33 30.34
CA VAL A 197 33.06 8.91 31.64
C VAL A 197 31.83 9.78 31.54
N ALA A 198 30.77 9.42 32.26
CA ALA A 198 29.54 10.18 32.33
C ALA A 198 29.76 11.50 33.09
N PRO A 199 28.89 12.53 32.93
CA PRO A 199 29.04 13.83 33.58
C PRO A 199 29.22 13.77 35.10
N ASN A 200 28.59 12.80 35.76
CA ASN A 200 28.73 12.61 37.23
C ASN A 200 29.82 11.58 37.64
N GLY A 201 30.74 11.27 36.71
CA GLY A 201 31.93 10.47 36.98
C GLY A 201 31.79 8.98 36.84
N LYS A 202 30.60 8.45 36.54
CA LYS A 202 30.42 7.00 36.28
C LYS A 202 31.04 6.59 34.95
N VAL A 203 31.84 5.51 35.01
CA VAL A 203 32.51 4.97 33.84
C VAL A 203 31.62 3.91 33.18
N HIS A 204 31.49 3.96 31.86
CA HIS A 204 30.77 3.01 31.05
C HIS A 204 31.68 2.39 29.99
N THR A 205 31.60 1.07 29.84
CA THR A 205 32.26 0.30 28.77
C THR A 205 31.18 -0.33 27.87
N PRO A 206 31.49 -0.69 26.64
CA PRO A 206 30.56 -1.45 25.81
C PRO A 206 30.17 -2.75 26.52
N PRO A 207 28.90 -3.17 26.50
CA PRO A 207 28.48 -4.48 26.99
C PRO A 207 29.20 -5.62 26.26
N ASN A 208 29.33 -6.78 26.90
CA ASN A 208 29.94 -7.96 26.31
C ASN A 208 29.35 -8.28 24.93
N GLY A 209 30.20 -8.53 23.93
CA GLY A 209 29.79 -8.79 22.54
C GLY A 209 29.33 -7.54 21.77
N ARG A 210 29.44 -6.35 22.35
CA ARG A 210 29.07 -5.09 21.70
C ARG A 210 30.24 -4.10 21.66
N CYS A 211 30.14 -3.12 20.77
CA CYS A 211 31.08 -1.99 20.67
C CYS A 211 30.29 -0.67 20.54
N TRP A 212 30.96 0.45 20.78
CA TRP A 212 30.36 1.76 20.52
C TRP A 212 30.19 1.98 19.01
N ILE A 213 29.15 2.73 18.60
CA ILE A 213 28.89 3.06 17.18
C ILE A 213 29.90 4.06 16.61
N TYR A 214 30.57 4.83 17.48
CA TYR A 214 31.57 5.82 17.14
C TYR A 214 32.94 5.41 17.68
N ASN A 215 34.04 5.89 17.07
CA ASN A 215 35.34 5.93 17.73
C ASN A 215 35.32 6.99 18.85
N GLN A 216 36.34 7.01 19.67
CA GLN A 216 36.42 7.88 20.86
C GLN A 216 36.30 9.36 20.51
N ASP A 217 37.08 9.85 19.53
CA ASP A 217 37.07 11.27 19.13
C ASP A 217 35.66 11.73 18.67
N ARG A 218 34.99 10.91 17.91
CA ARG A 218 33.62 11.19 17.43
C ARG A 218 32.62 11.19 18.61
N MET A 219 32.76 10.26 19.55
CA MET A 219 31.88 10.19 20.72
C MET A 219 32.04 11.44 21.57
N GLU A 220 33.25 11.90 21.83
CA GLU A 220 33.55 13.10 22.56
C GLU A 220 32.94 14.34 21.88
N GLN A 221 33.05 14.42 20.55
CA GLN A 221 32.38 15.51 19.80
C GLN A 221 30.85 15.46 19.94
N GLU A 222 30.24 14.27 19.92
CA GLU A 222 28.78 14.12 20.06
C GLU A 222 28.33 14.45 21.50
N ILE A 223 29.15 14.13 22.51
CA ILE A 223 28.95 14.55 23.92
C ILE A 223 29.02 16.08 24.04
N ALA A 224 30.06 16.68 23.48
CA ALA A 224 30.25 18.14 23.52
C ALA A 224 29.12 18.91 22.83
N LYS A 225 28.52 18.36 21.77
CA LYS A 225 27.34 18.90 21.08
C LYS A 225 26.03 18.66 21.82
N GLY A 226 26.04 17.99 22.97
CA GLY A 226 24.83 17.62 23.72
C GLY A 226 23.97 16.58 23.00
N ASN A 227 24.55 15.78 22.10
CA ASN A 227 23.84 14.74 21.36
C ASN A 227 23.79 13.40 22.12
N ILE A 228 24.55 13.27 23.21
CA ILE A 228 24.55 12.06 24.06
C ILE A 228 23.87 12.39 25.39
N TRP A 229 22.92 11.54 25.75
CA TRP A 229 22.16 11.61 26.99
C TRP A 229 22.64 10.55 28.00
N PHE A 230 22.87 10.95 29.23
CA PHE A 230 23.32 10.07 30.31
C PHE A 230 22.26 9.87 31.41
N GLY A 231 20.98 10.04 31.09
CA GLY A 231 19.92 10.02 32.09
C GLY A 231 19.75 11.35 32.79
N SER A 232 18.66 11.53 33.56
CA SER A 232 18.35 12.74 34.30
C SER A 232 19.34 13.01 35.44
N ASP A 233 20.00 11.97 35.97
CA ASP A 233 21.01 12.02 37.01
C ASP A 233 22.45 12.19 36.47
N GLY A 234 22.62 12.16 35.15
CA GLY A 234 23.92 12.22 34.47
C GLY A 234 24.82 10.99 34.64
N ASN A 235 24.31 9.86 35.13
CA ASN A 235 25.06 8.61 35.35
C ASN A 235 24.60 7.43 34.46
N GLY A 236 23.57 7.63 33.68
CA GLY A 236 23.00 6.59 32.81
C GLY A 236 23.94 6.12 31.71
N VAL A 237 23.67 4.94 31.15
CA VAL A 237 24.38 4.46 29.96
C VAL A 237 24.20 5.45 28.81
N PRO A 238 25.30 5.81 28.09
CA PRO A 238 25.20 6.80 27.00
C PRO A 238 24.21 6.37 25.93
N ARG A 239 23.35 7.31 25.54
CA ARG A 239 22.34 7.15 24.51
C ARG A 239 22.32 8.38 23.59
N ALA A 240 22.15 8.16 22.29
CA ALA A 240 22.06 9.29 21.37
C ALA A 240 20.65 9.88 21.35
N LYS A 241 20.58 11.21 21.27
CA LYS A 241 19.34 11.94 20.99
C LYS A 241 19.08 11.96 19.49
N LYS A 242 17.90 11.48 19.08
CA LYS A 242 17.39 11.63 17.71
C LYS A 242 16.23 12.60 17.73
N PHE A 243 16.43 13.81 17.21
CA PHE A 243 15.44 14.88 17.30
C PHE A 243 14.28 14.65 16.33
N LEU A 244 13.08 15.02 16.77
CA LEU A 244 11.87 14.93 15.96
C LEU A 244 11.98 15.77 14.69
N LYS A 245 12.58 16.96 14.77
CA LYS A 245 12.79 17.87 13.63
C LYS A 245 13.66 17.29 12.52
N ASP A 246 14.58 16.36 12.86
CA ASP A 246 15.50 15.73 11.90
C ASP A 246 14.95 14.41 11.36
N ARG A 247 13.74 14.05 11.76
CA ARG A 247 13.08 12.82 11.34
C ARG A 247 12.55 12.94 9.91
N ALA A 248 12.57 11.83 9.17
CA ALA A 248 11.86 11.75 7.90
C ALA A 248 10.36 12.06 8.10
N PRO A 249 9.71 12.71 7.13
CA PRO A 249 8.33 13.20 7.27
C PRO A 249 7.27 12.09 7.37
N GLY A 250 7.67 10.84 7.26
CA GLY A 250 6.77 9.68 7.32
C GLY A 250 7.46 8.41 7.81
N VAL A 251 6.74 7.30 7.76
CA VAL A 251 7.23 5.94 8.07
C VAL A 251 7.20 5.06 6.85
N VAL A 252 8.15 4.13 6.78
CA VAL A 252 8.18 3.11 5.73
C VAL A 252 6.96 2.20 5.91
N PRO A 253 6.20 1.88 4.84
CA PRO A 253 5.13 0.91 4.92
C PRO A 253 5.62 -0.45 5.43
N GLU A 254 4.85 -1.06 6.31
CA GLU A 254 5.09 -2.41 6.82
C GLU A 254 4.41 -3.45 5.92
N THR A 255 4.72 -4.73 6.12
CA THR A 255 4.09 -5.83 5.36
C THR A 255 2.92 -6.48 6.09
N LEU A 256 2.70 -6.17 7.36
CA LEU A 256 1.55 -6.63 8.13
C LEU A 256 0.54 -5.49 8.28
N TRP A 257 -0.60 -5.63 7.61
CA TRP A 257 -1.66 -4.62 7.60
C TRP A 257 -2.85 -5.07 8.44
N LEU A 258 -2.95 -4.49 9.63
CA LEU A 258 -4.02 -4.81 10.55
C LEU A 258 -5.32 -4.11 10.12
N SER A 259 -6.44 -4.78 10.37
CA SER A 259 -7.79 -4.27 10.08
C SER A 259 -8.09 -2.92 10.75
N SER A 260 -7.47 -2.63 11.88
CA SER A 260 -7.62 -1.34 12.57
C SER A 260 -7.13 -0.13 11.75
N PHE A 261 -6.24 -0.37 10.78
CA PHE A 261 -5.70 0.70 9.92
C PHE A 261 -6.32 0.71 8.52
N VAL A 262 -6.56 -0.47 7.96
CA VAL A 262 -6.98 -0.61 6.55
C VAL A 262 -8.40 -1.18 6.38
N GLY A 263 -9.11 -1.45 7.48
CA GLY A 263 -10.47 -1.98 7.45
C GLY A 263 -10.53 -3.48 7.12
N THR A 264 -11.76 -4.00 7.16
CA THR A 264 -12.13 -5.39 6.89
C THR A 264 -13.09 -5.50 5.71
N ASN A 265 -13.33 -6.72 5.20
CA ASN A 265 -14.40 -6.99 4.24
C ASN A 265 -15.78 -6.57 4.78
N LYS A 266 -16.01 -6.72 6.11
CA LYS A 266 -17.25 -6.26 6.74
C LYS A 266 -17.42 -4.74 6.65
N ASP A 267 -16.35 -3.97 6.87
CA ASP A 267 -16.39 -2.51 6.77
C ASP A 267 -16.68 -2.09 5.33
N ALA A 268 -16.08 -2.75 4.34
CA ALA A 268 -16.37 -2.54 2.93
C ALA A 268 -17.84 -2.84 2.60
N LYS A 269 -18.37 -3.98 3.04
CA LYS A 269 -19.78 -4.35 2.83
C LYS A 269 -20.73 -3.34 3.47
N THR A 270 -20.42 -2.90 4.70
CA THR A 270 -21.19 -1.86 5.41
C THR A 270 -21.20 -0.54 4.64
N HIS A 271 -20.05 -0.14 4.10
CA HIS A 271 -19.94 1.05 3.26
C HIS A 271 -20.81 0.93 1.99
N LEU A 272 -20.69 -0.18 1.25
CA LEU A 272 -21.52 -0.38 0.05
C LEU A 272 -23.02 -0.41 0.37
N GLN A 273 -23.42 -1.01 1.49
CA GLN A 273 -24.82 -1.03 1.93
C GLN A 273 -25.38 0.37 2.27
N ALA A 274 -24.50 1.28 2.72
CA ALA A 274 -24.88 2.67 2.99
C ALA A 274 -25.09 3.50 1.72
N LEU A 275 -24.49 3.11 0.60
CA LEU A 275 -24.70 3.76 -0.69
C LEU A 275 -26.12 3.51 -1.22
N LYS A 276 -26.68 4.49 -1.91
CA LYS A 276 -28.00 4.41 -2.54
C LYS A 276 -27.92 3.74 -3.91
N ILE A 277 -27.49 2.47 -3.93
CA ILE A 277 -27.34 1.68 -5.16
C ILE A 277 -28.50 0.68 -5.23
N TYR A 278 -29.14 0.57 -6.39
CA TYR A 278 -30.10 -0.51 -6.68
C TYR A 278 -29.30 -1.83 -6.82
N ASN A 279 -29.84 -2.94 -6.36
CA ASN A 279 -29.16 -4.26 -6.32
C ASN A 279 -27.91 -4.30 -5.42
N LYS A 280 -28.06 -3.94 -4.16
CA LYS A 280 -26.96 -3.89 -3.16
C LYS A 280 -26.29 -5.23 -2.86
N ASP A 281 -26.91 -6.35 -3.21
CA ASP A 281 -26.46 -7.70 -2.88
C ASP A 281 -25.49 -8.30 -3.92
N ILE A 282 -25.05 -7.49 -4.90
CA ILE A 282 -24.20 -7.96 -6.00
C ILE A 282 -22.80 -8.39 -5.55
N PHE A 283 -22.25 -7.76 -4.50
CA PHE A 283 -20.89 -8.07 -4.03
C PHE A 283 -20.86 -8.61 -2.62
N ASP A 284 -20.40 -9.84 -2.49
CA ASP A 284 -20.23 -10.50 -1.19
C ASP A 284 -18.95 -10.12 -0.47
N THR A 285 -17.86 -9.87 -1.19
CA THR A 285 -16.53 -9.62 -0.65
C THR A 285 -15.84 -8.39 -1.27
N PRO A 286 -16.42 -7.17 -1.13
CA PRO A 286 -15.77 -5.97 -1.64
C PRO A 286 -14.52 -5.66 -0.81
N LYS A 287 -13.49 -5.06 -1.44
CA LYS A 287 -12.32 -4.54 -0.71
C LYS A 287 -12.64 -3.18 -0.07
N PRO A 288 -12.13 -2.88 1.13
CA PRO A 288 -12.34 -1.58 1.77
C PRO A 288 -11.55 -0.47 1.07
N GLU A 289 -12.16 0.70 0.93
CA GLU A 289 -11.47 1.87 0.37
C GLU A 289 -10.23 2.28 1.15
N THR A 290 -10.19 2.02 2.45
CA THR A 290 -9.02 2.29 3.30
C THR A 290 -7.81 1.45 2.90
N LEU A 291 -8.03 0.18 2.52
CA LEU A 291 -6.98 -0.71 2.01
C LEU A 291 -6.45 -0.21 0.66
N ILE A 292 -7.36 0.00 -0.28
CA ILE A 292 -7.01 0.44 -1.63
C ILE A 292 -6.42 1.85 -1.62
N GLY A 293 -6.98 2.74 -0.81
CA GLY A 293 -6.45 4.09 -0.61
C GLY A 293 -5.01 4.08 -0.11
N GLN A 294 -4.67 3.19 0.84
CA GLN A 294 -3.28 3.05 1.29
C GLN A 294 -2.34 2.56 0.19
N ILE A 295 -2.77 1.59 -0.64
CA ILE A 295 -2.00 1.14 -1.81
C ILE A 295 -1.73 2.31 -2.76
N ILE A 296 -2.77 3.08 -3.09
CA ILE A 296 -2.69 4.22 -4.00
C ILE A 296 -1.81 5.33 -3.41
N GLU A 297 -1.97 5.67 -2.13
CA GLU A 297 -1.14 6.66 -1.43
C GLU A 297 0.34 6.28 -1.44
N ILE A 298 0.69 5.01 -1.21
CA ILE A 298 2.07 4.52 -1.26
C ILE A 298 2.65 4.61 -2.67
N SER A 299 1.85 4.27 -3.68
CA SER A 299 2.32 4.00 -5.04
C SER A 299 2.23 5.21 -5.98
N THR A 300 1.49 6.26 -5.61
CA THR A 300 1.17 7.36 -6.54
C THR A 300 1.15 8.72 -5.88
N ASN A 301 1.38 9.76 -6.69
CA ASN A 301 1.06 11.13 -6.36
C ASN A 301 -0.22 11.58 -7.07
N GLU A 302 -0.74 12.78 -6.73
CA GLU A 302 -1.90 13.36 -7.42
C GLU A 302 -1.68 13.43 -8.94
N ASN A 303 -2.75 13.23 -9.69
CA ASN A 303 -2.78 13.18 -11.15
C ASN A 303 -2.00 12.03 -11.81
N GLU A 304 -1.44 11.09 -11.05
CA GLU A 304 -0.86 9.89 -11.61
C GLU A 304 -1.92 8.84 -11.91
N LEU A 305 -1.59 7.92 -12.82
CA LEU A 305 -2.52 6.95 -13.36
C LEU A 305 -2.53 5.65 -12.55
N VAL A 306 -3.73 5.27 -12.11
CA VAL A 306 -4.07 3.98 -11.47
C VAL A 306 -4.86 3.14 -12.47
N MET A 307 -4.61 1.84 -12.52
CA MET A 307 -5.34 0.90 -13.37
C MET A 307 -5.84 -0.30 -12.57
N ASP A 308 -7.06 -0.75 -12.88
CA ASP A 308 -7.65 -1.98 -12.35
C ASP A 308 -8.37 -2.72 -13.46
N ALA A 309 -7.87 -3.92 -13.81
CA ALA A 309 -8.43 -4.76 -14.88
C ALA A 309 -9.42 -5.82 -14.35
N PHE A 310 -9.72 -5.83 -13.05
CA PHE A 310 -10.70 -6.68 -12.39
C PHE A 310 -11.53 -5.82 -11.43
N LEU A 311 -12.23 -4.82 -11.99
CA LEU A 311 -12.75 -3.68 -11.24
C LEU A 311 -13.78 -4.06 -10.17
N GLY A 312 -14.61 -5.09 -10.42
CA GLY A 312 -15.61 -5.56 -9.49
C GLY A 312 -16.50 -4.42 -8.97
N SER A 313 -16.54 -4.26 -7.67
CA SER A 313 -17.38 -3.23 -7.03
C SER A 313 -16.92 -1.78 -7.24
N GLY A 314 -15.83 -1.53 -7.97
CA GLY A 314 -15.33 -0.18 -8.25
C GLY A 314 -14.58 0.50 -7.09
N THR A 315 -14.11 -0.27 -6.11
CA THR A 315 -13.41 0.30 -4.94
C THR A 315 -12.14 1.04 -5.35
N THR A 316 -11.39 0.49 -6.31
CA THR A 316 -10.12 1.08 -6.78
C THR A 316 -10.33 2.47 -7.37
N ILE A 317 -11.30 2.62 -8.27
CA ILE A 317 -11.56 3.90 -8.92
C ILE A 317 -12.22 4.90 -7.98
N SER A 318 -13.05 4.44 -7.04
CA SER A 318 -13.63 5.27 -6.00
C SER A 318 -12.53 5.88 -5.12
N ALA A 319 -11.60 5.06 -4.63
CA ALA A 319 -10.46 5.53 -3.85
C ALA A 319 -9.54 6.45 -4.67
N ALA A 320 -9.23 6.09 -5.93
CA ALA A 320 -8.40 6.89 -6.82
C ALA A 320 -9.02 8.28 -7.09
N HIS A 321 -10.34 8.33 -7.34
CA HIS A 321 -11.07 9.57 -7.56
C HIS A 321 -11.01 10.51 -6.35
N LYS A 322 -11.32 10.00 -5.16
CA LYS A 322 -11.24 10.76 -3.90
C LYS A 322 -9.83 11.24 -3.55
N LEU A 323 -8.83 10.55 -4.04
CA LEU A 323 -7.41 10.88 -3.86
C LEU A 323 -6.83 11.76 -4.99
N ASN A 324 -7.65 12.26 -5.91
CA ASN A 324 -7.24 13.06 -7.07
C ASN A 324 -6.25 12.32 -7.99
N ARG A 325 -6.43 11.00 -8.18
CA ARG A 325 -5.66 10.21 -9.14
C ARG A 325 -6.48 9.99 -10.40
N LYS A 326 -5.80 9.95 -11.56
CA LYS A 326 -6.36 9.45 -12.81
C LYS A 326 -6.57 7.96 -12.70
N TYR A 327 -7.56 7.42 -13.42
CA TYR A 327 -7.77 5.97 -13.36
C TYR A 327 -8.36 5.40 -14.64
N ILE A 328 -8.06 4.12 -14.85
CA ILE A 328 -8.68 3.24 -15.84
C ILE A 328 -9.19 2.02 -15.08
N GLY A 329 -10.51 1.79 -15.14
CA GLY A 329 -11.15 0.57 -14.63
C GLY A 329 -11.69 -0.28 -15.78
N ILE A 330 -11.58 -1.59 -15.69
CA ILE A 330 -12.13 -2.53 -16.67
C ILE A 330 -13.02 -3.53 -15.95
N GLU A 331 -14.26 -3.70 -16.43
CA GLU A 331 -15.23 -4.64 -15.88
C GLU A 331 -15.94 -5.37 -17.02
N SER A 332 -15.90 -6.71 -16.96
CA SER A 332 -16.49 -7.54 -18.02
C SER A 332 -18.01 -7.63 -17.93
N GLU A 333 -18.56 -7.69 -16.72
CA GLU A 333 -19.96 -7.93 -16.48
C GLU A 333 -20.79 -6.64 -16.59
N PRO A 334 -21.75 -6.52 -17.54
CA PRO A 334 -22.53 -5.31 -17.72
C PRO A 334 -23.29 -4.85 -16.46
N GLN A 335 -23.85 -5.79 -15.70
CA GLN A 335 -24.60 -5.48 -14.46
C GLN A 335 -23.67 -4.93 -13.37
N THR A 336 -22.46 -5.46 -13.29
CA THR A 336 -21.41 -4.96 -12.40
C THR A 336 -20.97 -3.57 -12.82
N CYS A 337 -20.83 -3.32 -14.12
CA CYS A 337 -20.52 -1.98 -14.64
C CYS A 337 -21.62 -0.95 -14.31
N GLU A 338 -22.90 -1.33 -14.38
CA GLU A 338 -24.01 -0.46 -13.94
C GLU A 338 -23.95 -0.17 -12.43
N TYR A 339 -23.60 -1.16 -11.62
CA TYR A 339 -23.37 -0.96 -10.19
C TYR A 339 -22.25 0.06 -9.94
N VAL A 340 -21.11 -0.11 -10.62
CA VAL A 340 -19.96 0.81 -10.54
C VAL A 340 -20.38 2.23 -10.94
N MET A 341 -21.20 2.37 -11.97
CA MET A 341 -21.71 3.67 -12.42
C MET A 341 -22.50 4.37 -11.31
N GLN A 342 -23.45 3.66 -10.68
CA GLN A 342 -24.25 4.21 -9.57
C GLN A 342 -23.38 4.56 -8.35
N ARG A 343 -22.35 3.77 -8.06
CA ARG A 343 -21.36 4.06 -7.02
C ARG A 343 -20.63 5.36 -7.33
N MET A 344 -20.10 5.48 -8.54
CA MET A 344 -19.34 6.68 -8.93
C MET A 344 -20.21 7.95 -9.00
N GLU A 345 -21.50 7.85 -9.30
CA GLU A 345 -22.43 8.98 -9.17
C GLU A 345 -22.46 9.54 -7.75
N GLN A 346 -22.48 8.66 -6.74
CA GLN A 346 -22.47 9.09 -5.35
C GLN A 346 -21.09 9.60 -4.90
N VAL A 347 -20.01 9.01 -5.39
CA VAL A 347 -18.67 9.53 -5.16
C VAL A 347 -18.55 10.96 -5.69
N VAL A 348 -18.95 11.20 -6.94
CA VAL A 348 -18.96 12.55 -7.56
C VAL A 348 -19.90 13.50 -6.81
N ALA A 349 -21.02 13.02 -6.27
CA ALA A 349 -21.93 13.80 -5.46
C ALA A 349 -21.43 14.09 -4.03
N GLY A 350 -20.25 13.58 -3.63
CA GLY A 350 -19.65 13.85 -2.31
C GLY A 350 -20.13 12.91 -1.20
N GLU A 351 -20.29 11.61 -1.50
CA GLU A 351 -20.60 10.62 -0.46
C GLU A 351 -19.57 10.65 0.67
N THR A 352 -20.00 10.31 1.90
CA THR A 352 -19.21 10.54 3.12
C THR A 352 -18.56 9.28 3.71
N GLY A 353 -18.73 8.12 3.04
CA GLY A 353 -18.19 6.84 3.49
C GLY A 353 -16.74 6.59 3.06
N GLY A 354 -16.25 5.40 3.34
CA GLY A 354 -14.90 4.97 2.98
C GLY A 354 -13.82 5.92 3.47
N ILE A 355 -12.97 6.40 2.54
CA ILE A 355 -11.89 7.34 2.86
C ILE A 355 -12.32 8.81 2.81
N SER A 356 -13.58 9.13 2.50
CA SER A 356 -14.06 10.50 2.27
C SER A 356 -13.69 11.47 3.41
N LYS A 357 -13.88 11.04 4.67
CA LYS A 357 -13.51 11.87 5.83
C LYS A 357 -12.00 12.07 5.95
N LYS A 358 -11.19 11.03 5.68
CA LYS A 358 -9.72 11.07 5.76
C LYS A 358 -9.14 12.10 4.79
N VAL A 359 -9.74 12.19 3.58
CA VAL A 359 -9.24 13.04 2.50
C VAL A 359 -10.04 14.34 2.34
N ASN A 360 -10.99 14.62 3.23
CA ASN A 360 -11.90 15.78 3.16
C ASN A 360 -12.65 15.86 1.82
N TRP A 361 -13.11 14.71 1.33
CA TRP A 361 -13.83 14.64 0.06
C TRP A 361 -15.17 15.37 0.11
N ALA A 362 -15.37 16.31 -0.79
CA ALA A 362 -16.60 17.11 -0.91
C ALA A 362 -17.37 16.86 -2.22
N GLY A 363 -16.92 15.90 -3.03
CA GLY A 363 -17.49 15.63 -4.34
C GLY A 363 -16.77 16.38 -5.46
N GLY A 364 -17.25 16.18 -6.68
CA GLY A 364 -16.70 16.79 -7.90
C GLY A 364 -16.06 15.79 -8.85
N GLY A 365 -15.56 16.30 -9.96
CA GLY A 365 -14.96 15.50 -11.02
C GLY A 365 -15.99 14.90 -11.98
N GLU A 366 -15.47 14.22 -13.01
CA GLU A 366 -16.26 13.59 -14.07
C GLU A 366 -15.75 12.18 -14.30
N VAL A 367 -16.63 11.24 -14.62
CA VAL A 367 -16.31 9.85 -14.92
C VAL A 367 -16.94 9.48 -16.26
N GLN A 368 -16.14 8.88 -17.13
CA GLN A 368 -16.55 8.40 -18.44
C GLN A 368 -16.73 6.88 -18.41
N PHE A 369 -17.78 6.41 -19.05
CA PHE A 369 -18.05 4.98 -19.23
C PHE A 369 -18.05 4.65 -20.72
N VAL A 370 -17.20 3.71 -21.10
CA VAL A 370 -17.09 3.18 -22.46
C VAL A 370 -17.78 1.84 -22.49
N ILE A 371 -18.86 1.74 -23.28
CA ILE A 371 -19.74 0.59 -23.31
C ILE A 371 -19.71 -0.02 -24.72
#